data_7564b8b04d40934503301c309bb3e7fe
#
_entry.id   7564b8b04d40934503301c309bb3e7fe
#
_cell.length_a   1.000
_cell.length_b   1.000
_cell.length_c   1.000
_cell.angle_alpha   90.00
_cell.angle_beta   90.00
_cell.angle_gamma   90.00
#
_symmetry.space_group_name_H-M   'P 1'
#
loop_
_entity.id
_entity.type
_entity.pdbx_description
1 polymer ?
#
loop_
_entity_poly.entity_id
_entity_poly.type
_entity_poly.pdbx_seq_one_letter_code
_entity_poly.pdbx_strand_id
1 'polypeptide(L)'
;TPEDDVPVQLKNNAYSKLFAPVTEMFALPQYRELDLTPFLAPFFMLFFGMCMGDGGYGLIIWLACFIIGRKASPSVKGYLVLGQYLGIMTVIVGLLTGSFFGIALDSVEWPWLAGVKSLFLTEANYGKYLGGYNPMMIIAVAVGIIQILYGMCLNAARLTKQFGFKY
;
A
#
# COMPACT_ATOMS: atom_id res chain seq x y z
N THR A 1 -29.88 17.09 -16.86
CA THR A 1 -28.78 18.05 -17.15
C THR A 1 -27.44 17.40 -16.79
N PRO A 2 -26.32 17.76 -17.44
CA PRO A 2 -25.00 17.16 -17.13
C PRO A 2 -24.48 17.45 -15.72
N GLU A 3 -25.23 18.13 -14.89
CA GLU A 3 -24.94 18.53 -13.51
C GLU A 3 -25.72 17.74 -12.46
N ASP A 4 -26.54 16.76 -12.87
CA ASP A 4 -27.25 15.93 -11.91
C ASP A 4 -26.23 14.97 -11.24
N ASP A 5 -26.20 14.98 -9.90
CA ASP A 5 -25.46 14.03 -9.06
C ASP A 5 -26.03 12.61 -9.22
N VAL A 6 -25.73 12.00 -10.35
CA VAL A 6 -26.10 10.61 -10.60
C VAL A 6 -25.14 9.72 -9.82
N PRO A 7 -25.65 8.83 -8.94
CA PRO A 7 -24.79 7.91 -8.21
C PRO A 7 -23.99 7.05 -9.20
N VAL A 8 -22.68 7.24 -9.20
CA VAL A 8 -21.76 6.54 -10.10
C VAL A 8 -21.45 5.16 -9.53
N GLN A 9 -21.86 4.11 -10.23
CA GLN A 9 -21.48 2.76 -9.89
C GLN A 9 -20.14 2.42 -10.60
N LEU A 10 -19.05 2.37 -9.83
CA LEU A 10 -17.74 2.04 -10.35
C LEU A 10 -17.68 0.57 -10.80
N LYS A 11 -17.34 0.34 -12.09
CA LYS A 11 -17.15 -0.99 -12.64
C LYS A 11 -15.72 -1.48 -12.36
N ASN A 12 -15.44 -1.73 -11.09
CA ASN A 12 -14.11 -2.15 -10.65
C ASN A 12 -13.91 -3.66 -10.70
N ASN A 13 -12.68 -4.08 -10.96
CA ASN A 13 -12.23 -5.46 -10.76
C ASN A 13 -12.36 -5.86 -9.28
N ALA A 14 -12.45 -7.16 -9.00
CA ALA A 14 -12.59 -7.67 -7.63
C ALA A 14 -11.53 -7.11 -6.67
N TYR A 15 -10.29 -6.94 -7.13
CA TYR A 15 -9.20 -6.33 -6.37
C TYR A 15 -9.46 -4.84 -6.07
N SER A 16 -9.80 -4.05 -7.07
CA SER A 16 -10.06 -2.61 -6.89
C SER A 16 -11.27 -2.33 -6.00
N LYS A 17 -12.29 -3.21 -6.05
CA LYS A 17 -13.46 -3.10 -5.16
C LYS A 17 -13.11 -3.19 -3.67
N LEU A 18 -12.02 -3.87 -3.30
CA LEU A 18 -11.57 -3.96 -1.92
C LEU A 18 -11.03 -2.61 -1.41
N PHE A 19 -10.51 -1.78 -2.30
CA PHE A 19 -9.99 -0.45 -1.98
C PHE A 19 -11.00 0.68 -2.19
N ALA A 20 -12.20 0.37 -2.72
CA ALA A 20 -13.27 1.36 -2.89
C ALA A 20 -13.56 2.15 -1.60
N PRO A 21 -13.66 1.53 -0.39
CA PRO A 21 -13.89 2.28 0.83
C PRO A 21 -12.78 3.29 1.14
N VAL A 22 -11.53 2.99 0.79
CA VAL A 22 -10.41 3.92 0.95
C VAL A 22 -10.57 5.11 0.02
N THR A 23 -10.91 4.85 -1.25
CA THR A 23 -11.14 5.92 -2.24
C THR A 23 -12.34 6.79 -1.86
N GLU A 24 -13.42 6.20 -1.36
CA GLU A 24 -14.62 6.89 -0.90
C GLU A 24 -14.35 7.86 0.26
N MET A 25 -13.37 7.56 1.12
CA MET A 25 -12.95 8.45 2.21
C MET A 25 -12.30 9.75 1.69
N PHE A 26 -11.68 9.73 0.51
CA PHE A 26 -11.03 10.90 -0.08
C PHE A 26 -11.98 11.71 -0.96
N ALA A 27 -12.59 11.11 -1.95
CA ALA A 27 -13.70 11.64 -2.76
C ALA A 27 -14.15 10.58 -3.78
N LEU A 28 -15.44 10.48 -4.05
CA LEU A 28 -15.94 9.70 -5.17
C LEU A 28 -15.64 10.42 -6.48
N PRO A 29 -15.11 9.72 -7.50
CA PRO A 29 -14.92 10.32 -8.82
C PRO A 29 -16.26 10.71 -9.43
N GLN A 30 -16.30 11.88 -10.10
CA GLN A 30 -17.48 12.31 -10.85
C GLN A 30 -17.70 11.41 -12.08
N TYR A 31 -18.92 11.42 -12.64
CA TYR A 31 -19.36 10.55 -13.74
C TYR A 31 -18.41 10.49 -14.96
N ARG A 32 -17.63 11.55 -15.21
CA ARG A 32 -16.66 11.64 -16.31
C ARG A 32 -15.20 11.44 -15.86
N GLU A 33 -14.96 11.16 -14.59
CA GLU A 33 -13.62 11.04 -14.06
C GLU A 33 -13.09 9.61 -14.15
N LEU A 34 -11.78 9.49 -14.28
CA LEU A 34 -11.07 8.21 -14.24
C LEU A 34 -11.17 7.63 -12.83
N ASP A 35 -11.57 6.36 -12.72
CA ASP A 35 -11.46 5.66 -11.46
C ASP A 35 -10.00 5.48 -11.04
N LEU A 36 -9.61 6.18 -10.00
CA LEU A 36 -8.26 6.17 -9.45
C LEU A 36 -8.00 4.98 -8.51
N THR A 37 -9.02 4.24 -8.11
CA THR A 37 -8.92 3.14 -7.15
C THR A 37 -7.87 2.08 -7.53
N PRO A 38 -7.84 1.55 -8.77
CA PRO A 38 -6.85 0.54 -9.14
C PRO A 38 -5.41 1.06 -9.14
N PHE A 39 -5.24 2.36 -9.32
CA PHE A 39 -3.91 3.00 -9.34
C PHE A 39 -3.45 3.38 -7.93
N LEU A 40 -4.37 3.74 -7.05
CA LEU A 40 -4.10 4.06 -5.64
C LEU A 40 -3.76 2.81 -4.82
N ALA A 41 -4.44 1.70 -5.07
CA ALA A 41 -4.36 0.48 -4.29
C ALA A 41 -2.94 -0.04 -4.03
N PRO A 42 -2.05 -0.19 -5.03
CA PRO A 42 -0.69 -0.71 -4.80
C PRO A 42 0.17 0.23 -3.95
N PHE A 43 0.04 1.55 -4.15
CA PHE A 43 0.76 2.54 -3.33
C PHE A 43 0.25 2.54 -1.90
N PHE A 44 -1.07 2.48 -1.71
CA PHE A 44 -1.67 2.42 -0.38
C PHE A 44 -1.20 1.20 0.40
N MET A 45 -1.19 0.01 -0.22
CA MET A 45 -0.67 -1.21 0.39
C MET A 45 0.80 -1.07 0.79
N LEU A 46 1.63 -0.53 -0.10
CA LEU A 46 3.06 -0.36 0.13
C LEU A 46 3.30 0.60 1.30
N PHE A 47 2.66 1.78 1.29
CA PHE A 47 2.80 2.75 2.37
C PHE A 47 2.27 2.21 3.70
N PHE A 48 1.14 1.50 3.70
CA PHE A 48 0.63 0.85 4.90
C PHE A 48 1.67 -0.13 5.47
N GLY A 49 2.24 -0.99 4.63
CA GLY A 49 3.30 -1.91 5.03
C GLY A 49 4.52 -1.20 5.59
N MET A 50 4.95 -0.10 4.96
CA MET A 50 6.09 0.71 5.41
C MET A 50 5.81 1.44 6.73
N CYS A 51 4.60 1.97 6.92
CA CYS A 51 4.19 2.63 8.16
C CYS A 51 4.15 1.67 9.35
N MET A 52 3.67 0.43 9.13
CA MET A 52 3.67 -0.61 10.16
C MET A 52 5.07 -1.15 10.40
N GLY A 53 5.84 -1.40 9.34
CA GLY A 53 7.25 -1.76 9.35
C GLY A 53 7.63 -3.03 10.11
N ASP A 54 6.65 -3.84 10.55
CA ASP A 54 6.88 -4.99 11.42
C ASP A 54 6.14 -6.24 10.92
N GLY A 55 6.91 -7.28 10.57
CA GLY A 55 6.36 -8.52 10.02
C GLY A 55 5.51 -9.31 11.01
N GLY A 56 5.80 -9.24 12.30
CA GLY A 56 5.04 -9.92 13.35
C GLY A 56 3.62 -9.37 13.48
N TYR A 57 3.49 -8.04 13.53
CA TYR A 57 2.16 -7.40 13.54
C TYR A 57 1.41 -7.60 12.22
N GLY A 58 2.13 -7.60 11.09
CA GLY A 58 1.53 -7.93 9.79
C GLY A 58 0.92 -9.34 9.78
N LEU A 59 1.60 -10.31 10.35
CA LEU A 59 1.14 -11.69 10.48
C LEU A 59 -0.11 -11.79 11.38
N ILE A 60 -0.14 -11.05 12.50
CA ILE A 60 -1.32 -10.99 13.39
C ILE A 60 -2.52 -10.41 12.63
N ILE A 61 -2.34 -9.30 11.92
CA ILE A 61 -3.42 -8.68 11.14
C ILE A 61 -3.94 -9.65 10.09
N TRP A 62 -3.05 -10.30 9.34
CA TRP A 62 -3.44 -11.28 8.34
C TRP A 62 -4.21 -12.44 8.94
N LEU A 63 -3.69 -13.04 10.02
CA LEU A 63 -4.30 -14.20 10.69
C LEU A 63 -5.66 -13.84 11.30
N ALA A 64 -5.75 -12.70 11.99
CA ALA A 64 -7.01 -12.22 12.57
C ALA A 64 -8.08 -12.01 11.49
N CYS A 65 -7.73 -11.30 10.41
CA CYS A 65 -8.65 -11.07 9.28
C CYS A 65 -9.04 -12.39 8.59
N PHE A 66 -8.14 -13.36 8.50
CA PHE A 66 -8.42 -14.68 7.92
C PHE A 66 -9.39 -15.49 8.79
N ILE A 67 -9.16 -15.57 10.10
CA ILE A 67 -10.01 -16.33 11.03
C ILE A 67 -11.41 -15.70 11.12
N ILE A 68 -11.48 -14.38 11.31
CA ILE A 68 -12.75 -13.65 11.41
C ILE A 68 -13.49 -13.71 10.07
N GLY A 69 -12.78 -13.62 8.96
CA GLY A 69 -13.35 -13.65 7.60
C GLY A 69 -14.08 -14.96 7.25
N ARG A 70 -13.74 -16.06 7.92
CA ARG A 70 -14.44 -17.35 7.74
C ARG A 70 -15.87 -17.33 8.27
N LYS A 71 -16.14 -16.50 9.29
CA LYS A 71 -17.46 -16.40 9.96
C LYS A 71 -18.15 -15.07 9.73
N ALA A 72 -17.51 -14.14 9.01
CA ALA A 72 -18.00 -12.79 8.83
C ALA A 72 -19.19 -12.71 7.86
N SER A 73 -20.06 -11.73 8.10
CA SER A 73 -21.15 -11.39 7.21
C SER A 73 -20.63 -10.84 5.86
N PRO A 74 -21.40 -10.97 4.77
CA PRO A 74 -21.01 -10.46 3.45
C PRO A 74 -20.60 -8.99 3.44
N SER A 75 -21.24 -8.15 4.27
CA SER A 75 -20.96 -6.71 4.36
C SER A 75 -19.57 -6.39 4.91
N VAL A 76 -19.05 -7.21 5.83
CA VAL A 76 -17.74 -6.98 6.48
C VAL A 76 -16.62 -7.75 5.76
N LYS A 77 -16.97 -8.77 4.99
CA LYS A 77 -16.01 -9.66 4.33
C LYS A 77 -15.03 -8.89 3.43
N GLY A 78 -15.49 -7.86 2.72
CA GLY A 78 -14.63 -7.01 1.87
C GLY A 78 -13.52 -6.34 2.67
N TYR A 79 -13.84 -5.75 3.82
CA TYR A 79 -12.85 -5.09 4.69
C TYR A 79 -11.84 -6.09 5.28
N LEU A 80 -12.28 -7.30 5.61
CA LEU A 80 -11.39 -8.33 6.13
C LEU A 80 -10.44 -8.86 5.06
N VAL A 81 -10.90 -8.98 3.81
CA VAL A 81 -10.02 -9.32 2.69
C VAL A 81 -9.02 -8.19 2.43
N LEU A 82 -9.44 -6.93 2.49
CA LEU A 82 -8.53 -5.78 2.44
C LEU A 82 -7.46 -5.88 3.55
N GLY A 83 -7.88 -6.14 4.80
CA GLY A 83 -6.97 -6.33 5.93
C GLY A 83 -5.96 -7.47 5.70
N GLN A 84 -6.36 -8.56 5.03
CA GLN A 84 -5.44 -9.64 4.67
C GLN A 84 -4.36 -9.16 3.69
N TYR A 85 -4.72 -8.41 2.65
CA TYR A 85 -3.74 -7.84 1.71
C TYR A 85 -2.78 -6.87 2.39
N LEU A 86 -3.30 -6.00 3.26
CA LEU A 86 -2.48 -5.07 4.04
C LEU A 86 -1.55 -5.81 5.00
N GLY A 87 -2.05 -6.86 5.67
CA GLY A 87 -1.25 -7.72 6.55
C GLY A 87 -0.12 -8.42 5.79
N ILE A 88 -0.40 -9.00 4.62
CA ILE A 88 0.63 -9.63 3.77
C ILE A 88 1.70 -8.60 3.38
N MET A 89 1.30 -7.41 2.95
CA MET A 89 2.25 -6.37 2.57
C MET A 89 3.12 -5.94 3.75
N THR A 90 2.52 -5.82 4.94
CA THR A 90 3.26 -5.53 6.18
C THR A 90 4.27 -6.63 6.51
N VAL A 91 3.91 -7.91 6.31
CA VAL A 91 4.86 -9.04 6.48
C VAL A 91 6.02 -8.90 5.50
N ILE A 92 5.74 -8.61 4.23
CA ILE A 92 6.79 -8.44 3.21
C ILE A 92 7.76 -7.30 3.61
N VAL A 93 7.22 -6.14 3.99
CA VAL A 93 8.06 -5.01 4.42
C VAL A 93 8.81 -5.34 5.71
N GLY A 94 8.17 -5.99 6.68
CA GLY A 94 8.81 -6.43 7.92
C GLY A 94 9.97 -7.43 7.68
N LEU A 95 9.82 -8.31 6.69
CA LEU A 95 10.91 -9.19 6.25
C LEU A 95 12.06 -8.40 5.62
N LEU A 96 11.76 -7.37 4.83
CA LEU A 96 12.79 -6.52 4.22
C LEU A 96 13.52 -5.66 5.25
N THR A 97 12.81 -5.17 6.27
CA THR A 97 13.40 -4.36 7.35
C THR A 97 14.06 -5.23 8.43
N GLY A 98 13.75 -6.53 8.47
CA GLY A 98 14.22 -7.42 9.52
C GLY A 98 13.61 -7.10 10.89
N SER A 99 12.37 -6.58 10.94
CA SER A 99 11.67 -6.28 12.18
C SER A 99 10.50 -7.25 12.41
N PHE A 100 10.50 -7.90 13.58
CA PHE A 100 9.44 -8.81 14.01
C PHE A 100 9.11 -8.60 15.49
N PHE A 101 7.87 -8.23 15.80
CA PHE A 101 7.38 -7.92 17.15
C PHE A 101 8.23 -6.88 17.88
N GLY A 102 8.72 -5.87 17.16
CA GLY A 102 9.58 -4.83 17.72
C GLY A 102 11.03 -5.28 17.94
N ILE A 103 11.37 -6.52 17.56
CA ILE A 103 12.73 -7.05 17.67
C ILE A 103 13.40 -6.92 16.30
N ALA A 104 14.53 -6.22 16.26
CA ALA A 104 15.37 -6.16 15.07
C ALA A 104 16.12 -7.49 14.93
N LEU A 105 15.84 -8.25 13.87
CA LEU A 105 16.50 -9.55 13.60
C LEU A 105 18.01 -9.40 13.36
N ASP A 106 18.45 -8.20 13.04
CA ASP A 106 19.86 -7.86 12.90
C ASP A 106 20.62 -7.98 14.22
N SER A 107 19.97 -7.69 15.35
CA SER A 107 20.54 -7.79 16.69
C SER A 107 20.57 -9.21 17.26
N VAL A 108 19.85 -10.16 16.63
CA VAL A 108 19.73 -11.54 17.14
C VAL A 108 20.82 -12.43 16.54
N GLU A 109 21.62 -13.09 17.34
CA GLU A 109 22.72 -13.96 16.91
C GLU A 109 22.27 -15.40 16.62
N TRP A 110 21.37 -15.60 15.67
CA TRP A 110 21.00 -16.94 15.24
C TRP A 110 21.86 -17.41 14.05
N PRO A 111 22.48 -18.61 14.10
CA PRO A 111 23.38 -19.08 13.07
C PRO A 111 22.78 -19.15 11.67
N TRP A 112 21.49 -19.53 11.56
CA TRP A 112 20.77 -19.63 10.29
C TRP A 112 20.43 -18.25 9.69
N LEU A 113 20.38 -17.21 10.52
CA LEU A 113 20.04 -15.85 10.11
C LEU A 113 21.26 -15.09 9.56
N ALA A 114 22.47 -15.56 9.86
CA ALA A 114 23.72 -14.86 9.49
C ALA A 114 23.84 -14.61 7.98
N GLY A 115 23.41 -15.55 7.15
CA GLY A 115 23.44 -15.40 5.68
C GLY A 115 22.42 -14.40 5.11
N VAL A 116 21.37 -14.09 5.87
CA VAL A 116 20.27 -13.24 5.39
C VAL A 116 20.36 -11.82 5.97
N LYS A 117 21.09 -11.62 7.06
CA LYS A 117 21.24 -10.31 7.72
C LYS A 117 21.72 -9.20 6.80
N SER A 118 22.61 -9.51 5.86
CA SER A 118 23.11 -8.54 4.88
C SER A 118 22.08 -8.05 3.88
N LEU A 119 20.94 -8.76 3.75
CA LEU A 119 19.83 -8.39 2.85
C LEU A 119 18.84 -7.46 3.51
N PHE A 120 18.86 -7.32 4.83
CA PHE A 120 17.92 -6.43 5.53
C PHE A 120 18.23 -4.96 5.22
N LEU A 121 17.18 -4.21 4.91
CA LEU A 121 17.23 -2.76 4.65
C LEU A 121 17.33 -1.99 5.98
N THR A 122 18.43 -2.23 6.71
CA THR A 122 18.70 -1.57 7.98
C THR A 122 19.74 -0.47 7.83
N GLU A 123 19.75 0.46 8.76
CA GLU A 123 20.78 1.51 8.82
C GLU A 123 22.19 0.90 8.98
N ALA A 124 22.31 -0.20 9.75
CA ALA A 124 23.57 -0.91 9.94
C ALA A 124 24.16 -1.39 8.60
N ASN A 125 23.33 -1.87 7.68
CA ASN A 125 23.80 -2.40 6.41
C ASN A 125 24.01 -1.31 5.34
N TYR A 126 23.14 -0.32 5.28
CA TYR A 126 23.10 0.65 4.18
C TYR A 126 23.34 2.10 4.60
N GLY A 127 23.29 2.43 5.90
CA GLY A 127 23.44 3.81 6.39
C GLY A 127 24.74 4.48 5.92
N LYS A 128 25.84 3.73 5.84
CA LYS A 128 27.13 4.24 5.35
C LYS A 128 27.05 4.76 3.90
N TYR A 129 26.25 4.09 3.06
CA TYR A 129 26.07 4.47 1.65
C TYR A 129 25.05 5.59 1.47
N LEU A 130 24.17 5.75 2.45
CA LEU A 130 23.03 6.68 2.42
C LEU A 130 23.26 7.92 3.32
N GLY A 131 24.51 8.21 3.69
CA GLY A 131 24.83 9.38 4.51
C GLY A 131 24.28 9.34 5.94
N GLY A 132 24.07 8.13 6.51
CA GLY A 132 23.52 7.94 7.86
C GLY A 132 22.00 7.92 7.93
N TYR A 133 21.31 8.02 6.80
CA TYR A 133 19.84 7.94 6.78
C TYR A 133 19.33 6.51 6.74
N ASN A 134 18.16 6.29 7.36
CA ASN A 134 17.49 5.00 7.31
C ASN A 134 17.04 4.69 5.86
N PRO A 135 17.41 3.52 5.31
CA PRO A 135 17.05 3.12 3.95
C PRO A 135 15.55 3.18 3.68
N MET A 136 14.72 2.78 4.65
CA MET A 136 13.26 2.81 4.51
C MET A 136 12.71 4.23 4.35
N MET A 137 13.31 5.22 5.01
CA MET A 137 12.94 6.62 4.84
C MET A 137 13.19 7.09 3.42
N ILE A 138 14.36 6.75 2.86
CA ILE A 138 14.72 7.14 1.49
C ILE A 138 13.79 6.46 0.48
N ILE A 139 13.49 5.16 0.67
CA ILE A 139 12.56 4.43 -0.17
C ILE A 139 11.17 5.03 -0.08
N ALA A 140 10.68 5.38 1.12
CA ALA A 140 9.39 6.01 1.30
C ALA A 140 9.27 7.34 0.55
N VAL A 141 10.29 8.19 0.65
CA VAL A 141 10.34 9.47 -0.07
C VAL A 141 10.37 9.24 -1.59
N ALA A 142 11.21 8.32 -2.06
CA ALA A 142 11.31 8.00 -3.49
C ALA A 142 9.98 7.47 -4.05
N VAL A 143 9.33 6.54 -3.35
CA VAL A 143 8.01 6.01 -3.73
C VAL A 143 6.95 7.11 -3.69
N GLY A 144 7.00 8.03 -2.70
CA GLY A 144 6.10 9.17 -2.64
C GLY A 144 6.24 10.11 -3.84
N ILE A 145 7.46 10.41 -4.25
CA ILE A 145 7.74 11.21 -5.46
C ILE A 145 7.18 10.51 -6.70
N ILE A 146 7.44 9.20 -6.83
CA ILE A 146 6.93 8.39 -7.96
C ILE A 146 5.41 8.42 -7.98
N GLN A 147 4.75 8.28 -6.83
CA GLN A 147 3.28 8.33 -6.72
C GLN A 147 2.72 9.69 -7.18
N ILE A 148 3.34 10.80 -6.76
CA ILE A 148 2.91 12.14 -7.16
C ILE A 148 3.07 12.32 -8.68
N LEU A 149 4.23 11.98 -9.24
CA LEU A 149 4.48 12.05 -10.67
C LEU A 149 3.51 11.18 -11.45
N TYR A 150 3.25 9.97 -10.97
CA TYR A 150 2.28 9.06 -11.58
C TYR A 150 0.86 9.64 -11.57
N GLY A 151 0.43 10.22 -10.44
CA GLY A 151 -0.86 10.91 -10.34
C GLY A 151 -0.97 12.10 -11.31
N MET A 152 0.10 12.90 -11.44
CA MET A 152 0.16 14.00 -12.41
C MET A 152 0.05 13.49 -13.86
N CYS A 153 0.74 12.40 -14.22
CA CYS A 153 0.64 11.78 -15.54
C CYS A 153 -0.78 11.27 -15.84
N LEU A 154 -1.44 10.63 -14.85
CA LEU A 154 -2.82 10.18 -14.99
C LEU A 154 -3.78 11.35 -15.20
N ASN A 155 -3.59 12.45 -14.45
CA ASN A 155 -4.40 13.64 -14.62
C ASN A 155 -4.19 14.31 -16.00
N ALA A 156 -2.94 14.42 -16.45
CA ALA A 156 -2.61 14.92 -17.77
C ALA A 156 -3.24 14.05 -18.88
N ALA A 157 -3.16 12.73 -18.76
CA ALA A 157 -3.79 11.80 -19.71
C ALA A 157 -5.32 11.95 -19.73
N ARG A 158 -5.96 12.19 -18.56
CA ARG A 158 -7.38 12.46 -18.45
C ARG A 158 -7.77 13.74 -19.18
N LEU A 159 -7.07 14.85 -18.89
CA LEU A 159 -7.33 16.15 -19.53
C LEU A 159 -7.14 16.10 -21.04
N THR A 160 -6.10 15.42 -21.51
CA THR A 160 -5.86 15.23 -22.95
C THR A 160 -6.99 14.45 -23.63
N LYS A 161 -7.56 13.45 -22.96
CA LYS A 161 -8.70 12.70 -23.50
C LYS A 161 -10.01 13.50 -23.50
N GLN A 162 -10.21 14.38 -22.52
CA GLN A 162 -11.44 15.16 -22.38
C GLN A 162 -11.45 16.42 -23.25
N PHE A 163 -10.33 17.12 -23.35
CA PHE A 163 -10.24 18.45 -23.97
C PHE A 163 -9.35 18.50 -25.22
N GLY A 164 -8.68 17.39 -25.56
CA GLY A 164 -7.73 17.34 -26.65
C GLY A 164 -6.35 17.90 -26.29
N PHE A 165 -5.38 17.75 -27.21
CA PHE A 165 -3.95 18.08 -26.99
C PHE A 165 -3.64 19.60 -26.93
N LYS A 166 -4.63 20.48 -26.90
CA LYS A 166 -4.48 21.94 -26.93
C LYS A 166 -4.68 22.64 -25.59
N TYR A 167 -4.73 21.88 -24.51
CA TYR A 167 -4.81 22.42 -23.14
C TYR A 167 -3.54 22.12 -22.37
#